data_a039c245531f4873ff051c6ebd869f9f
#
_entry.id   a039c245531f4873ff051c6ebd869f9f
#
_cell.length_a   1.000
_cell.length_b   1.000
_cell.length_c   1.000
_cell.angle_alpha   90.00
_cell.angle_beta   90.00
_cell.angle_gamma   90.00
#
_symmetry.space_group_name_H-M   'P 1'
#
loop_
_entity.id
_entity.type
_entity.pdbx_description
1 polymer ?
#
loop_
_entity_poly.entity_id
_entity_poly.type
_entity_poly.pdbx_seq_one_letter_code
_entity_poly.pdbx_strand_id
1 'polypeptide(L)'
;PIDTVGREYGENYDDFIRLLNERGELVIRPDRASAHRCAYLIRRTGEDRYELCEDKVCKARMSIYGNDYDQAYLLREYPDELPEGFEKNPCKRDHYDKKSLFELISTFKYGYVIAEPYKMSDAKPGILRIYIANEKLKETRLLDYYYTDLDGGAARCRAVTPSGELDGERIGCWDELINTVTDIAGYISEIEYFTASIIFTDDGFVIDSIDTNPDLPPVAHSDELNDYLMTRLHEKRETVVVTREKWWTAFKYKRFKRFVKHFCRPGIRPYMQKLWMSSVWDDLRHNKGTTLSQKLWCYKRGFLSFRIKQYGLTKDNYKDFLSDYQYHWLNRINNSYQIWINDKTTTRYVFEPYKQYLAKYYYDIIKMEGQTCIKALQDIPEGFDASFDGIFALLRQEKLLALKPSSGTHGDGFYRMEYADGKYLINGTEMTEDGIRQMIEGFKSIYVITEYLFMHKDLKKIYPYSVNTIRVAVVNRSAYEPKIMQTYMRIGSSSTGFTDNVGYGGICAKIDIPTGRYYCAEKIIDHKFTPCPVHPDTGVRIEGIVPNWELMKKGITDICRFMPELEYLGFDIAITDDGFKIIEINIHQDLHKVAEHSEEFKAFFRAKLALKAKQYELKKY
;
A
#
# COMPACT_ATOMS: atom_id res chain seq x y z
N PRO A 1 4.11 -9.31 -12.99
CA PRO A 1 2.93 -10.12 -12.64
C PRO A 1 2.23 -10.59 -13.91
N ILE A 2 1.78 -11.85 -13.92
CA ILE A 2 0.95 -12.36 -15.01
C ILE A 2 -0.43 -11.75 -14.82
N ASP A 3 -0.90 -10.97 -15.81
CA ASP A 3 -2.24 -10.40 -15.76
C ASP A 3 -3.28 -11.48 -16.06
N THR A 4 -3.85 -12.05 -15.01
CA THR A 4 -4.92 -13.04 -15.11
C THR A 4 -6.32 -12.42 -15.21
N VAL A 5 -6.44 -11.09 -15.12
CA VAL A 5 -7.72 -10.38 -15.13
C VAL A 5 -8.25 -10.15 -16.55
N GLY A 6 -7.39 -10.10 -17.53
CA GLY A 6 -7.75 -9.77 -18.93
C GLY A 6 -8.36 -10.89 -19.76
N ARG A 7 -8.12 -12.15 -19.44
CA ARG A 7 -8.71 -13.35 -20.08
C ARG A 7 -8.53 -13.53 -21.58
N GLU A 8 -7.81 -12.67 -22.21
CA GLU A 8 -7.19 -12.87 -23.50
C GLU A 8 -5.68 -12.92 -23.28
N TYR A 9 -4.94 -13.60 -24.16
CA TYR A 9 -3.49 -13.57 -24.14
C TYR A 9 -3.02 -12.11 -24.18
N GLY A 10 -2.62 -11.56 -23.01
CA GLY A 10 -2.01 -10.24 -22.96
C GLY A 10 -0.52 -10.32 -23.27
N GLU A 11 0.08 -9.20 -23.64
CA GLU A 11 1.53 -9.06 -23.86
C GLU A 11 2.34 -9.62 -22.67
N ASN A 12 1.84 -9.48 -21.45
CA ASN A 12 2.46 -9.98 -20.22
C ASN A 12 2.58 -11.51 -20.18
N TYR A 13 1.60 -12.23 -20.72
CA TYR A 13 1.68 -13.69 -20.80
C TYR A 13 2.65 -14.14 -21.88
N ASP A 14 2.70 -13.45 -22.99
CA ASP A 14 3.66 -13.72 -24.04
C ASP A 14 5.10 -13.45 -23.55
N ASP A 15 5.31 -12.40 -22.77
CA ASP A 15 6.59 -12.11 -22.12
C ASP A 15 6.96 -13.19 -21.10
N PHE A 16 6.01 -13.68 -20.31
CA PHE A 16 6.24 -14.82 -19.41
C PHE A 16 6.67 -16.08 -20.16
N ILE A 17 5.96 -16.42 -21.24
CA ILE A 17 6.31 -17.58 -22.08
C ILE A 17 7.68 -17.39 -22.75
N ARG A 18 7.99 -16.18 -23.21
CA ARG A 18 9.32 -15.87 -23.77
C ARG A 18 10.41 -16.08 -22.71
N LEU A 19 10.24 -15.52 -21.51
CA LEU A 19 11.17 -15.72 -20.40
C LEU A 19 11.33 -17.18 -20.02
N LEU A 20 10.22 -17.94 -19.93
CA LEU A 20 10.25 -19.37 -19.65
C LEU A 20 11.01 -20.15 -20.74
N ASN A 21 10.83 -19.76 -22.00
CA ASN A 21 11.54 -20.38 -23.13
C ASN A 21 13.05 -20.06 -23.13
N GLU A 22 13.43 -18.87 -22.70
CA GLU A 22 14.83 -18.44 -22.58
C GLU A 22 15.54 -19.10 -21.38
N ARG A 23 14.86 -19.21 -20.24
CA ARG A 23 15.44 -19.74 -18.99
C ARG A 23 15.31 -21.27 -18.87
N GLY A 24 14.38 -21.88 -19.57
CA GLY A 24 14.07 -23.30 -19.51
C GLY A 24 13.17 -23.70 -18.34
N GLU A 25 13.31 -23.05 -17.19
CA GLU A 25 12.45 -23.26 -16.03
C GLU A 25 12.25 -21.97 -15.22
N LEU A 26 11.08 -21.85 -14.60
CA LEU A 26 10.71 -20.73 -13.72
C LEU A 26 9.85 -21.24 -12.56
N VAL A 27 9.94 -20.58 -11.41
CA VAL A 27 9.03 -20.79 -10.29
C VAL A 27 7.96 -19.71 -10.29
N ILE A 28 6.70 -20.10 -10.19
CA ILE A 28 5.59 -19.19 -9.90
C ILE A 28 5.15 -19.39 -8.46
N ARG A 29 5.07 -18.29 -7.71
CA ARG A 29 4.69 -18.29 -6.29
C ARG A 29 3.54 -17.33 -6.06
N PRO A 30 2.59 -17.66 -5.15
CA PRO A 30 1.59 -16.69 -4.72
C PRO A 30 2.25 -15.42 -4.14
N ASP A 31 1.67 -14.28 -4.42
CA ASP A 31 2.10 -12.97 -3.92
C ASP A 31 1.91 -12.78 -2.41
N ARG A 32 1.29 -13.75 -1.73
CA ARG A 32 1.00 -13.71 -0.28
C ARG A 32 1.72 -14.82 0.44
N ALA A 33 2.41 -14.45 1.52
CA ALA A 33 3.20 -15.37 2.33
C ALA A 33 2.40 -16.57 2.88
N SER A 34 1.12 -16.38 3.19
CA SER A 34 0.23 -17.46 3.67
C SER A 34 -0.16 -18.50 2.61
N ALA A 35 0.13 -18.25 1.34
CA ALA A 35 -0.26 -19.08 0.22
C ALA A 35 0.92 -19.82 -0.43
N HIS A 36 2.03 -20.03 0.29
CA HIS A 36 3.21 -20.80 -0.20
C HIS A 36 2.89 -22.23 -0.68
N ARG A 37 1.68 -22.69 -0.40
CA ARG A 37 1.19 -24.04 -0.73
C ARG A 37 0.91 -24.26 -2.22
N CYS A 38 0.90 -23.19 -3.01
CA CYS A 38 0.57 -23.22 -4.44
C CYS A 38 1.73 -22.67 -5.30
N ALA A 39 3.00 -22.88 -4.89
CA ALA A 39 4.12 -22.57 -5.74
C ALA A 39 4.40 -23.75 -6.68
N TYR A 40 4.62 -23.44 -7.93
CA TYR A 40 4.88 -24.43 -8.96
C TYR A 40 6.18 -24.10 -9.68
N LEU A 41 6.97 -25.14 -9.93
CA LEU A 41 8.06 -25.10 -10.88
C LEU A 41 7.48 -25.43 -12.26
N ILE A 42 7.63 -24.50 -13.20
CA ILE A 42 7.23 -24.70 -14.59
C ILE A 42 8.51 -24.93 -15.39
N ARG A 43 8.57 -26.06 -16.08
CA ARG A 43 9.74 -26.45 -16.88
C ARG A 43 9.33 -26.61 -18.35
N ARG A 44 10.12 -26.04 -19.25
CA ARG A 44 9.99 -26.32 -20.68
C ARG A 44 10.56 -27.70 -21.00
N THR A 45 9.75 -28.57 -21.60
CA THR A 45 10.15 -29.95 -21.98
C THR A 45 10.21 -30.15 -23.49
N GLY A 46 9.75 -29.16 -24.28
CA GLY A 46 9.78 -29.22 -25.75
C GLY A 46 9.28 -27.92 -26.39
N GLU A 47 9.06 -27.95 -27.69
CA GLU A 47 8.41 -26.84 -28.39
C GLU A 47 6.92 -26.82 -27.99
N ASP A 48 6.48 -25.69 -27.42
CA ASP A 48 5.14 -25.49 -26.82
C ASP A 48 4.71 -26.61 -25.86
N ARG A 49 5.65 -27.14 -25.08
CA ARG A 49 5.39 -28.16 -24.06
C ARG A 49 6.01 -27.77 -22.73
N TYR A 50 5.18 -27.71 -21.71
CA TYR A 50 5.53 -27.28 -20.36
C TYR A 50 5.05 -28.32 -19.34
N GLU A 51 5.88 -28.63 -18.37
CA GLU A 51 5.58 -29.49 -17.24
C GLU A 51 5.40 -28.61 -15.98
N LEU A 52 4.39 -28.92 -15.17
CA LEU A 52 4.22 -28.34 -13.85
C LEU A 52 4.65 -29.35 -12.80
N CYS A 53 5.59 -28.93 -11.95
CA CYS A 53 6.01 -29.68 -10.77
C CYS A 53 5.69 -28.88 -9.51
N GLU A 54 5.37 -29.57 -8.42
CA GLU A 54 5.38 -28.93 -7.11
C GLU A 54 6.78 -28.45 -6.77
N ASP A 55 6.92 -27.18 -6.34
CA ASP A 55 8.21 -26.69 -5.86
C ASP A 55 8.61 -27.45 -4.60
N LYS A 56 9.82 -28.07 -4.61
CA LYS A 56 10.33 -28.88 -3.50
C LYS A 56 10.34 -28.13 -2.16
N VAL A 57 10.66 -26.82 -2.18
CA VAL A 57 10.67 -25.96 -1.00
C VAL A 57 9.26 -25.79 -0.43
N CYS A 58 8.26 -25.63 -1.28
CA CYS A 58 6.86 -25.54 -0.85
C CYS A 58 6.33 -26.87 -0.29
N LYS A 59 6.68 -27.99 -0.93
CA LYS A 59 6.30 -29.31 -0.46
C LYS A 59 6.84 -29.61 0.95
N ALA A 60 8.07 -29.23 1.21
CA ALA A 60 8.69 -29.41 2.51
C ALA A 60 8.06 -28.55 3.60
N ARG A 61 7.69 -27.30 3.29
CA ARG A 61 6.94 -26.45 4.24
C ARG A 61 5.57 -27.07 4.60
N MET A 62 4.89 -27.69 3.64
CA MET A 62 3.62 -28.37 3.88
C MET A 62 3.75 -29.57 4.82
N SER A 63 4.87 -30.30 4.75
CA SER A 63 5.10 -31.46 5.61
C SER A 63 5.36 -31.12 7.08
N ILE A 64 5.77 -29.91 7.39
CA ILE A 64 6.03 -29.42 8.76
C ILE A 64 4.70 -29.22 9.53
N TYR A 65 3.63 -28.84 8.85
CA TYR A 65 2.37 -28.42 9.47
C TYR A 65 1.30 -29.53 9.63
N GLY A 66 1.60 -30.76 9.18
CA GLY A 66 0.72 -31.95 9.32
C GLY A 66 -0.45 -32.00 8.35
N ASN A 67 -0.84 -33.22 7.99
CA ASN A 67 -1.84 -33.50 6.93
C ASN A 67 -3.27 -33.00 7.24
N ASP A 68 -3.64 -32.78 8.51
CA ASP A 68 -5.03 -32.44 8.89
C ASP A 68 -5.41 -30.98 8.60
N TYR A 69 -4.42 -30.07 8.57
CA TYR A 69 -4.66 -28.66 8.20
C TYR A 69 -4.83 -28.50 6.69
N ASP A 70 -4.31 -29.45 5.91
CA ASP A 70 -4.13 -29.31 4.46
C ASP A 70 -5.40 -29.53 3.64
N GLN A 71 -6.27 -30.48 4.01
CA GLN A 71 -7.47 -30.76 3.20
C GLN A 71 -8.53 -29.67 3.27
N ALA A 72 -8.73 -29.06 4.45
CA ALA A 72 -9.72 -28.01 4.62
C ALA A 72 -9.29 -26.66 4.02
N TYR A 73 -7.98 -26.41 3.91
CA TYR A 73 -7.41 -25.18 3.37
C TYR A 73 -7.22 -25.24 1.85
N LEU A 74 -6.75 -26.36 1.32
CA LEU A 74 -6.66 -26.62 -0.13
C LEU A 74 -8.02 -26.50 -0.81
N LEU A 75 -9.09 -27.00 -0.18
CA LEU A 75 -10.47 -26.87 -0.67
C LEU A 75 -10.99 -25.42 -0.65
N ARG A 76 -10.35 -24.51 0.11
CA ARG A 76 -10.70 -23.07 0.13
C ARG A 76 -9.91 -22.23 -0.87
N GLU A 77 -8.77 -22.70 -1.34
CA GLU A 77 -7.84 -21.91 -2.17
C GLU A 77 -7.95 -22.25 -3.67
N TYR A 78 -8.42 -23.45 -4.01
CA TYR A 78 -8.78 -23.76 -5.39
C TYR A 78 -10.16 -23.17 -5.72
N PRO A 79 -10.37 -22.65 -6.93
CA PRO A 79 -11.70 -22.29 -7.38
C PRO A 79 -12.61 -23.54 -7.32
N ASP A 80 -13.85 -23.36 -6.90
CA ASP A 80 -14.84 -24.45 -6.80
C ASP A 80 -15.07 -25.16 -8.16
N GLU A 81 -14.64 -24.53 -9.26
CA GLU A 81 -14.75 -25.04 -10.62
C GLU A 81 -13.42 -24.86 -11.37
N LEU A 82 -12.67 -25.92 -11.53
CA LEU A 82 -11.58 -25.98 -12.52
C LEU A 82 -12.18 -26.05 -13.93
N PRO A 83 -11.51 -25.51 -14.96
CA PRO A 83 -11.95 -25.69 -16.34
C PRO A 83 -12.18 -27.16 -16.67
N GLU A 84 -13.19 -27.45 -17.53
CA GLU A 84 -13.52 -28.82 -17.95
C GLU A 84 -12.26 -29.50 -18.50
N GLY A 85 -11.91 -30.67 -17.91
CA GLY A 85 -10.70 -31.41 -18.29
C GLY A 85 -9.46 -31.17 -17.42
N PHE A 86 -9.52 -30.29 -16.39
CA PHE A 86 -8.43 -30.13 -15.44
C PHE A 86 -8.64 -31.00 -14.19
N GLU A 87 -7.61 -31.75 -13.83
CA GLU A 87 -7.60 -32.50 -12.58
C GLU A 87 -7.41 -31.58 -11.37
N LYS A 88 -7.88 -32.00 -10.18
CA LYS A 88 -7.69 -31.27 -8.91
C LYS A 88 -6.22 -31.04 -8.54
N ASN A 89 -5.30 -31.83 -9.08
CA ASN A 89 -3.86 -31.66 -8.93
C ASN A 89 -3.23 -31.35 -10.29
N PRO A 90 -2.89 -30.08 -10.58
CA PRO A 90 -2.33 -29.68 -11.87
C PRO A 90 -0.96 -30.33 -12.17
N CYS A 91 -0.21 -30.77 -11.16
CA CYS A 91 1.08 -31.45 -11.36
C CYS A 91 0.93 -32.91 -11.86
N LYS A 92 -0.27 -33.45 -11.91
CA LYS A 92 -0.51 -34.81 -12.44
C LYS A 92 -0.73 -34.86 -13.95
N ARG A 93 -0.86 -33.72 -14.60
CA ARG A 93 -0.98 -33.65 -16.06
C ARG A 93 0.40 -33.78 -16.69
N ASP A 94 0.54 -34.64 -17.69
CA ASP A 94 1.83 -34.94 -18.33
C ASP A 94 2.48 -33.72 -18.99
N HIS A 95 1.69 -32.82 -19.57
CA HIS A 95 2.19 -31.56 -20.15
C HIS A 95 1.08 -30.55 -20.39
N TYR A 96 1.49 -29.29 -20.50
CA TYR A 96 0.67 -28.14 -20.90
C TYR A 96 1.23 -27.56 -22.19
N ASP A 97 0.36 -27.11 -23.08
CA ASP A 97 0.69 -26.16 -24.14
C ASP A 97 0.49 -24.72 -23.63
N LYS A 98 0.90 -23.72 -24.42
CA LYS A 98 0.77 -22.30 -24.08
C LYS A 98 -0.66 -21.92 -23.65
N LYS A 99 -1.68 -22.46 -24.36
CA LYS A 99 -3.08 -22.15 -24.11
C LYS A 99 -3.59 -22.77 -22.81
N SER A 100 -3.39 -24.05 -22.61
CA SER A 100 -3.84 -24.75 -21.40
C SER A 100 -3.10 -24.31 -20.14
N LEU A 101 -1.84 -23.89 -20.26
CA LEU A 101 -1.09 -23.27 -19.17
C LEU A 101 -1.69 -21.91 -18.78
N PHE A 102 -2.08 -21.09 -19.76
CA PHE A 102 -2.77 -19.82 -19.50
C PHE A 102 -4.14 -20.06 -18.82
N GLU A 103 -4.92 -20.99 -19.33
CA GLU A 103 -6.21 -21.35 -18.74
C GLU A 103 -6.07 -21.78 -17.28
N LEU A 104 -5.08 -22.60 -16.95
CA LEU A 104 -4.77 -22.99 -15.59
C LEU A 104 -4.39 -21.79 -14.71
N ILE A 105 -3.40 -20.98 -15.14
CA ILE A 105 -2.94 -19.81 -14.37
C ILE A 105 -4.09 -18.82 -14.15
N SER A 106 -4.99 -18.67 -15.12
CA SER A 106 -6.18 -17.81 -15.01
C SER A 106 -7.19 -18.28 -13.95
N THR A 107 -7.12 -19.54 -13.51
CA THR A 107 -7.96 -20.05 -12.42
C THR A 107 -7.39 -19.71 -11.03
N PHE A 108 -6.14 -19.32 -10.94
CA PHE A 108 -5.50 -19.03 -9.66
C PHE A 108 -6.18 -17.84 -8.96
N LYS A 109 -6.46 -18.01 -7.69
CA LYS A 109 -7.22 -17.05 -6.89
C LYS A 109 -6.42 -15.81 -6.51
N TYR A 110 -5.10 -15.93 -6.47
CA TYR A 110 -4.17 -14.90 -6.02
C TYR A 110 -3.28 -14.44 -7.17
N GLY A 111 -2.66 -13.26 -7.02
CA GLY A 111 -1.55 -12.86 -7.86
C GLY A 111 -0.34 -13.78 -7.64
N TYR A 112 0.49 -13.91 -8.65
CA TYR A 112 1.69 -14.74 -8.62
C TYR A 112 2.92 -13.92 -8.96
N VAL A 113 4.01 -14.21 -8.26
CA VAL A 113 5.34 -13.70 -8.55
C VAL A 113 6.11 -14.77 -9.31
N ILE A 114 6.83 -14.36 -10.34
CA ILE A 114 7.73 -15.21 -11.12
C ILE A 114 9.13 -15.05 -10.54
N ALA A 115 9.80 -16.15 -10.28
CA ALA A 115 11.17 -16.17 -9.79
C ALA A 115 11.99 -17.24 -10.52
N GLU A 116 13.30 -17.08 -10.52
CA GLU A 116 14.22 -18.15 -10.91
C GLU A 116 14.24 -19.23 -9.81
N PRO A 117 14.29 -20.53 -10.17
CA PRO A 117 14.39 -21.59 -9.18
C PRO A 117 15.76 -21.53 -8.47
N TYR A 118 15.76 -21.71 -7.16
CA TYR A 118 17.01 -21.86 -6.45
C TYR A 118 17.57 -23.26 -6.67
N LYS A 119 18.86 -23.36 -6.94
CA LYS A 119 19.60 -24.60 -6.80
C LYS A 119 19.98 -24.77 -5.33
N MET A 120 19.14 -25.50 -4.60
CA MET A 120 19.45 -25.85 -3.23
C MET A 120 20.68 -26.77 -3.21
N SER A 121 21.59 -26.53 -2.25
CA SER A 121 22.77 -27.38 -2.08
C SER A 121 22.38 -28.80 -1.71
N ASP A 122 22.90 -29.78 -2.45
CA ASP A 122 22.70 -31.21 -2.15
C ASP A 122 23.36 -31.61 -0.82
N ALA A 123 24.38 -30.87 -0.37
CA ALA A 123 25.06 -31.11 0.90
C ALA A 123 24.23 -30.72 2.13
N LYS A 124 23.29 -29.76 1.96
CA LYS A 124 22.41 -29.28 3.04
C LYS A 124 20.98 -28.99 2.47
N PRO A 125 20.24 -30.06 2.13
CA PRO A 125 18.90 -29.93 1.57
C PRO A 125 17.90 -29.58 2.67
N GLY A 126 17.81 -28.31 3.05
CA GLY A 126 16.95 -27.89 4.14
C GLY A 126 16.69 -26.39 4.20
N ILE A 127 15.81 -26.01 5.13
CA ILE A 127 15.45 -24.62 5.41
C ILE A 127 15.88 -24.31 6.84
N LEU A 128 16.73 -23.30 7.00
CA LEU A 128 17.02 -22.72 8.30
C LEU A 128 16.02 -21.59 8.58
N ARG A 129 15.38 -21.61 9.75
CA ARG A 129 14.55 -20.52 10.25
C ARG A 129 15.22 -19.85 11.43
N ILE A 130 15.30 -18.54 11.40
CA ILE A 130 15.79 -17.72 12.49
C ILE A 130 14.64 -16.88 13.03
N TYR A 131 14.37 -16.98 14.32
CA TYR A 131 13.36 -16.20 15.05
C TYR A 131 14.00 -14.94 15.59
N ILE A 132 13.40 -13.79 15.27
CA ILE A 132 14.01 -12.48 15.44
C ILE A 132 13.04 -11.57 16.18
N ALA A 133 13.53 -10.84 17.16
CA ALA A 133 12.81 -9.76 17.81
C ALA A 133 13.58 -8.44 17.70
N ASN A 134 12.87 -7.38 17.36
CA ASN A 134 13.36 -6.01 17.44
C ASN A 134 12.78 -5.33 18.67
N GLU A 135 13.63 -5.00 19.63
CA GLU A 135 13.18 -4.35 20.86
C GLU A 135 13.32 -2.82 20.75
N LYS A 136 12.18 -2.13 20.77
CA LYS A 136 12.09 -0.65 20.85
C LYS A 136 12.90 0.10 19.79
N LEU A 137 13.03 -0.46 18.58
CA LEU A 137 13.82 0.08 17.47
C LEU A 137 15.34 0.16 17.72
N LYS A 138 15.84 -0.43 18.81
CA LYS A 138 17.25 -0.24 19.23
C LYS A 138 18.07 -1.49 19.18
N GLU A 139 17.49 -2.63 19.49
CA GLU A 139 18.20 -3.89 19.61
C GLU A 139 17.52 -5.00 18.85
N THR A 140 18.27 -5.62 17.96
CA THR A 140 17.86 -6.87 17.32
C THR A 140 18.35 -8.04 18.15
N ARG A 141 17.44 -8.92 18.53
CA ARG A 141 17.74 -10.19 19.23
C ARG A 141 17.39 -11.35 18.32
N LEU A 142 18.32 -12.26 18.18
CA LEU A 142 18.10 -13.53 17.50
C LEU A 142 17.70 -14.54 18.59
N LEU A 143 16.44 -14.94 18.58
CA LEU A 143 15.82 -15.66 19.69
C LEU A 143 16.01 -17.17 19.62
N ASP A 144 15.96 -17.72 18.38
CA ASP A 144 16.05 -19.18 18.19
C ASP A 144 16.34 -19.54 16.72
N TYR A 145 16.83 -20.77 16.49
CA TYR A 145 17.27 -21.24 15.19
C TYR A 145 16.86 -22.69 14.97
N TYR A 146 16.18 -22.97 13.85
CA TYR A 146 15.72 -24.32 13.51
C TYR A 146 16.02 -24.65 12.07
N TYR A 147 16.65 -25.79 11.88
CA TYR A 147 16.88 -26.37 10.58
C TYR A 147 15.86 -27.46 10.29
N THR A 148 15.27 -27.45 9.14
CA THR A 148 14.30 -28.45 8.68
C THR A 148 14.84 -29.15 7.46
N ASP A 149 15.11 -30.45 7.60
CA ASP A 149 15.53 -31.29 6.48
C ASP A 149 14.43 -31.47 5.43
N LEU A 150 14.83 -31.52 4.18
CA LEU A 150 13.94 -31.73 3.04
C LEU A 150 14.13 -33.11 2.37
N ASP A 151 14.97 -33.97 2.94
CA ASP A 151 15.23 -35.30 2.39
C ASP A 151 14.10 -36.29 2.69
N GLY A 152 13.46 -36.77 1.61
CA GLY A 152 12.88 -38.09 1.41
C GLY A 152 11.74 -38.59 2.28
N GLY A 153 11.05 -37.73 3.05
CA GLY A 153 9.97 -38.24 3.89
C GLY A 153 9.29 -37.19 4.78
N ALA A 154 9.13 -37.48 6.05
CA ALA A 154 8.63 -36.51 7.02
C ALA A 154 9.73 -35.50 7.33
N ALA A 155 9.38 -34.20 7.23
CA ALA A 155 10.30 -33.12 7.57
C ALA A 155 10.79 -33.27 9.02
N ARG A 156 12.10 -33.36 9.21
CA ARG A 156 12.72 -33.43 10.52
C ARG A 156 13.24 -32.05 10.90
N CYS A 157 12.62 -31.47 11.95
CA CYS A 157 13.08 -30.21 12.50
C CYS A 157 14.13 -30.45 13.58
N ARG A 158 15.25 -29.71 13.53
CA ARG A 158 16.38 -29.78 14.46
C ARG A 158 16.75 -28.39 14.95
N ALA A 159 17.11 -28.27 16.21
CA ALA A 159 17.65 -27.02 16.73
C ALA A 159 19.06 -26.77 16.21
N VAL A 160 19.39 -25.51 15.95
CA VAL A 160 20.76 -25.06 15.65
C VAL A 160 21.24 -24.22 16.82
N THR A 161 22.47 -24.38 17.22
CA THR A 161 23.06 -23.60 18.31
C THR A 161 23.27 -22.14 17.90
N PRO A 162 23.33 -21.17 18.83
CA PRO A 162 23.68 -19.79 18.51
C PRO A 162 25.03 -19.62 17.82
N SER A 163 25.96 -20.58 18.01
CA SER A 163 27.27 -20.66 17.30
C SER A 163 27.14 -21.21 15.88
N GLY A 164 25.94 -21.62 15.45
CA GLY A 164 25.71 -22.17 14.12
C GLY A 164 26.01 -23.64 13.96
N GLU A 165 25.99 -24.42 15.05
CA GLU A 165 26.23 -25.85 15.01
C GLU A 165 24.93 -26.64 14.81
N LEU A 166 24.92 -27.49 13.80
CA LEU A 166 23.87 -28.45 13.49
C LEU A 166 24.47 -29.86 13.61
N ASP A 167 23.99 -30.67 14.57
CA ASP A 167 24.48 -32.00 14.87
C ASP A 167 26.02 -32.08 15.13
N GLY A 168 26.57 -31.01 15.71
CA GLY A 168 28.00 -30.90 16.01
C GLY A 168 28.89 -30.39 14.88
N GLU A 169 28.31 -30.07 13.73
CA GLU A 169 29.02 -29.44 12.62
C GLU A 169 28.61 -27.98 12.45
N ARG A 170 29.59 -27.09 12.34
CA ARG A 170 29.33 -25.66 12.13
C ARG A 170 28.94 -25.39 10.68
N ILE A 171 27.88 -24.57 10.48
CA ILE A 171 27.47 -24.05 9.18
C ILE A 171 28.55 -23.07 8.68
N GLY A 172 29.17 -23.33 7.53
CA GLY A 172 30.35 -22.60 7.07
C GLY A 172 30.15 -21.09 6.79
N CYS A 173 28.94 -20.67 6.36
CA CYS A 173 28.61 -19.26 6.11
C CYS A 173 27.87 -18.59 7.29
N TRP A 174 27.97 -19.14 8.51
CA TRP A 174 27.17 -18.71 9.65
C TRP A 174 27.35 -17.24 10.01
N ASP A 175 28.58 -16.77 10.10
CA ASP A 175 28.86 -15.39 10.52
C ASP A 175 28.33 -14.37 9.50
N GLU A 176 28.49 -14.64 8.21
CA GLU A 176 27.94 -13.81 7.13
C GLU A 176 26.40 -13.80 7.14
N LEU A 177 25.81 -14.98 7.35
CA LEU A 177 24.37 -15.14 7.43
C LEU A 177 23.78 -14.35 8.60
N ILE A 178 24.35 -14.47 9.80
CA ILE A 178 23.91 -13.75 11.00
C ILE A 178 24.05 -12.24 10.81
N ASN A 179 25.14 -11.76 10.25
CA ASN A 179 25.32 -10.34 9.96
C ASN A 179 24.25 -9.85 8.98
N THR A 180 24.03 -10.58 7.88
CA THR A 180 23.01 -10.22 6.88
C THR A 180 21.60 -10.17 7.47
N VAL A 181 21.23 -11.18 8.28
CA VAL A 181 19.91 -11.23 8.93
C VAL A 181 19.74 -10.09 9.95
N THR A 182 20.81 -9.78 10.70
CA THR A 182 20.82 -8.67 11.67
C THR A 182 20.69 -7.32 10.97
N ASP A 183 21.38 -7.11 9.86
CA ASP A 183 21.28 -5.89 9.06
C ASP A 183 19.86 -5.70 8.51
N ILE A 184 19.26 -6.78 7.98
CA ILE A 184 17.86 -6.74 7.53
C ILE A 184 16.92 -6.42 8.68
N ALA A 185 17.10 -7.05 9.84
CA ALA A 185 16.28 -6.80 11.02
C ALA A 185 16.40 -5.34 11.49
N GLY A 186 17.58 -4.77 11.49
CA GLY A 186 17.82 -3.36 11.77
C GLY A 186 17.15 -2.42 10.76
N TYR A 187 17.15 -2.80 9.48
CA TYR A 187 16.48 -2.03 8.43
C TYR A 187 14.95 -1.99 8.60
N ILE A 188 14.32 -3.11 9.01
CA ILE A 188 12.89 -3.24 9.27
C ILE A 188 12.58 -3.24 10.77
N SER A 189 13.25 -2.41 11.54
CA SER A 189 13.20 -2.40 13.02
C SER A 189 11.81 -2.14 13.61
N GLU A 190 10.84 -1.65 12.82
CA GLU A 190 9.43 -1.49 13.21
C GLU A 190 8.68 -2.82 13.33
N ILE A 191 9.20 -3.89 12.75
CA ILE A 191 8.63 -5.23 12.89
C ILE A 191 9.20 -5.86 14.15
N GLU A 192 8.40 -5.91 15.19
CA GLU A 192 8.84 -6.36 16.51
C GLU A 192 9.19 -7.84 16.59
N TYR A 193 8.50 -8.70 15.80
CA TYR A 193 8.73 -10.14 15.81
C TYR A 193 8.44 -10.75 14.44
N PHE A 194 9.40 -11.54 13.96
CA PHE A 194 9.30 -12.21 12.66
C PHE A 194 10.30 -13.36 12.56
N THR A 195 10.19 -14.16 11.50
CA THR A 195 11.22 -15.14 11.13
C THR A 195 11.77 -14.84 9.75
N ALA A 196 13.07 -15.12 9.58
CA ALA A 196 13.71 -15.26 8.28
C ALA A 196 13.88 -16.75 7.94
N SER A 197 13.47 -17.14 6.74
CA SER A 197 13.67 -18.48 6.21
C SER A 197 14.80 -18.45 5.19
N ILE A 198 15.81 -19.26 5.40
CA ILE A 198 17.06 -19.29 4.64
C ILE A 198 17.21 -20.64 3.94
N ILE A 199 17.60 -20.62 2.68
CA ILE A 199 17.95 -21.79 1.87
C ILE A 199 19.42 -21.72 1.55
N PHE A 200 20.14 -22.82 1.79
CA PHE A 200 21.53 -22.95 1.39
C PHE A 200 21.63 -23.33 -0.08
N THR A 201 22.53 -22.66 -0.79
CA THR A 201 22.88 -22.94 -2.19
C THR A 201 24.33 -23.37 -2.28
N ASP A 202 24.78 -23.82 -3.44
CA ASP A 202 26.18 -24.19 -3.63
C ASP A 202 27.14 -22.99 -3.46
N ASP A 203 26.66 -21.78 -3.75
CA ASP A 203 27.43 -20.54 -3.68
C ASP A 203 27.23 -19.75 -2.36
N GLY A 204 26.46 -20.29 -1.39
CA GLY A 204 26.19 -19.62 -0.11
C GLY A 204 24.77 -19.83 0.40
N PHE A 205 24.00 -18.75 0.55
CA PHE A 205 22.62 -18.81 1.03
C PHE A 205 21.72 -17.75 0.38
N VAL A 206 20.42 -18.01 0.42
CA VAL A 206 19.35 -17.07 -0.02
C VAL A 206 18.33 -16.92 1.08
N ILE A 207 17.91 -15.70 1.36
CA ILE A 207 16.74 -15.43 2.22
C ILE A 207 15.50 -15.59 1.37
N ASP A 208 14.79 -16.69 1.57
CA ASP A 208 13.62 -17.04 0.78
C ASP A 208 12.36 -16.28 1.20
N SER A 209 12.18 -16.07 2.51
CA SER A 209 11.01 -15.34 3.02
C SER A 209 11.21 -14.75 4.40
N ILE A 210 10.43 -13.70 4.68
CA ILE A 210 10.24 -13.11 6.01
C ILE A 210 8.77 -13.30 6.38
N ASP A 211 8.51 -13.91 7.55
CA ASP A 211 7.16 -14.14 8.06
C ASP A 211 6.94 -13.38 9.37
N THR A 212 5.97 -12.48 9.35
CA THR A 212 5.60 -11.64 10.51
C THR A 212 4.57 -12.28 11.45
N ASN A 213 4.13 -13.48 11.14
CA ASN A 213 3.28 -14.29 12.01
C ASN A 213 3.72 -15.76 11.98
N PRO A 214 4.98 -16.04 12.40
CA PRO A 214 5.55 -17.36 12.27
C PRO A 214 4.86 -18.37 13.22
N ASP A 215 4.68 -19.57 12.70
CA ASP A 215 4.31 -20.71 13.51
C ASP A 215 5.54 -21.23 14.28
N LEU A 216 5.32 -21.70 15.49
CA LEU A 216 6.37 -22.32 16.30
C LEU A 216 6.58 -23.78 15.86
N PRO A 217 7.82 -24.23 15.66
CA PRO A 217 8.10 -25.61 15.31
C PRO A 217 7.75 -26.56 16.46
N PRO A 218 7.38 -27.83 16.15
CA PRO A 218 7.00 -28.82 17.16
C PRO A 218 8.24 -29.46 17.85
N VAL A 219 9.15 -28.63 18.32
CA VAL A 219 10.40 -29.02 19.03
C VAL A 219 10.57 -28.16 20.27
N ALA A 220 11.48 -28.55 21.16
CA ALA A 220 11.79 -27.71 22.32
C ALA A 220 12.35 -26.36 21.86
N HIS A 221 11.80 -25.29 22.41
CA HIS A 221 12.24 -23.93 22.11
C HIS A 221 13.36 -23.51 23.07
N SER A 222 14.18 -22.56 22.65
CA SER A 222 15.14 -21.92 23.54
C SER A 222 14.44 -21.19 24.68
N ASP A 223 15.14 -21.04 25.80
CA ASP A 223 14.65 -20.25 26.93
C ASP A 223 14.43 -18.80 26.50
N GLU A 224 15.27 -18.25 25.63
CA GLU A 224 15.14 -16.88 25.11
C GLU A 224 13.85 -16.66 24.31
N LEU A 225 13.50 -17.59 23.42
CA LEU A 225 12.24 -17.49 22.66
C LEU A 225 11.03 -17.64 23.60
N ASN A 226 11.08 -18.60 24.52
CA ASN A 226 10.01 -18.82 25.50
C ASN A 226 9.82 -17.59 26.40
N ASP A 227 10.87 -17.02 26.94
CA ASP A 227 10.82 -15.84 27.80
C ASP A 227 10.29 -14.62 27.05
N TYR A 228 10.74 -14.42 25.81
CA TYR A 228 10.22 -13.35 24.95
C TYR A 228 8.71 -13.49 24.74
N LEU A 229 8.23 -14.67 24.33
CA LEU A 229 6.82 -14.90 24.07
C LEU A 229 5.96 -14.79 25.34
N MET A 230 6.45 -15.29 26.48
CA MET A 230 5.76 -15.20 27.77
C MET A 230 5.68 -13.75 28.26
N THR A 231 6.74 -12.97 28.10
CA THR A 231 6.76 -11.55 28.42
C THR A 231 5.72 -10.80 27.59
N ARG A 232 5.71 -11.04 26.27
CA ARG A 232 4.71 -10.42 25.38
C ARG A 232 3.27 -10.82 25.67
N LEU A 233 3.05 -12.06 26.08
CA LEU A 233 1.72 -12.53 26.53
C LEU A 233 1.28 -11.83 27.82
N HIS A 234 2.21 -11.60 28.74
CA HIS A 234 1.93 -10.89 30.00
C HIS A 234 1.57 -9.43 29.75
N GLU A 235 2.37 -8.71 29.01
CA GLU A 235 2.13 -7.32 28.60
C GLU A 235 0.79 -7.16 27.87
N LYS A 236 0.48 -8.07 26.95
CA LYS A 236 -0.79 -8.09 26.25
C LYS A 236 -1.98 -8.34 27.18
N ARG A 237 -1.84 -9.15 28.20
CA ARG A 237 -2.86 -9.36 29.23
C ARG A 237 -3.11 -8.11 30.06
N GLU A 238 -2.06 -7.41 30.47
CA GLU A 238 -2.15 -6.17 31.24
C GLU A 238 -2.75 -5.02 30.43
N THR A 239 -2.40 -4.92 29.14
CA THR A 239 -2.89 -3.86 28.25
C THR A 239 -4.32 -4.10 27.75
N VAL A 240 -4.79 -5.36 27.68
CA VAL A 240 -6.17 -5.70 27.30
C VAL A 240 -7.11 -5.56 28.48
N VAL A 241 -7.28 -4.36 29.02
CA VAL A 241 -8.41 -4.05 29.88
C VAL A 241 -9.66 -4.00 28.99
N VAL A 242 -10.43 -5.09 29.00
CA VAL A 242 -11.75 -5.14 28.37
C VAL A 242 -12.71 -4.31 29.22
N THR A 243 -12.75 -3.01 29.01
CA THR A 243 -13.75 -2.16 29.63
C THR A 243 -15.14 -2.51 29.08
N ARG A 244 -16.18 -2.36 29.91
CA ARG A 244 -17.58 -2.52 29.47
C ARG A 244 -17.89 -1.71 28.21
N GLU A 245 -17.27 -0.57 28.06
CA GLU A 245 -17.41 0.34 26.92
C GLU A 245 -16.77 -0.22 25.64
N LYS A 246 -15.57 -0.82 25.71
CA LYS A 246 -14.93 -1.52 24.60
C LYS A 246 -15.74 -2.75 24.18
N TRP A 247 -16.30 -3.50 25.13
CA TRP A 247 -17.17 -4.64 24.83
C TRP A 247 -18.43 -4.22 24.08
N TRP A 248 -19.12 -3.16 24.53
CA TRP A 248 -20.30 -2.63 23.84
C TRP A 248 -19.98 -2.12 22.44
N THR A 249 -18.85 -1.49 22.25
CA THR A 249 -18.40 -1.02 20.93
C THR A 249 -18.13 -2.18 19.98
N ALA A 250 -17.44 -3.22 20.44
CA ALA A 250 -17.21 -4.45 19.67
C ALA A 250 -18.51 -5.18 19.33
N PHE A 251 -19.44 -5.27 20.30
CA PHE A 251 -20.75 -5.89 20.10
C PHE A 251 -21.60 -5.12 19.06
N LYS A 252 -21.65 -3.79 19.16
CA LYS A 252 -22.33 -2.91 18.18
C LYS A 252 -21.72 -3.10 16.79
N TYR A 253 -20.39 -3.16 16.70
CA TYR A 253 -19.69 -3.35 15.43
C TYR A 253 -19.94 -4.74 14.83
N LYS A 254 -19.98 -5.79 15.65
CA LYS A 254 -20.33 -7.15 15.20
C LYS A 254 -21.76 -7.22 14.67
N ARG A 255 -22.71 -6.58 15.33
CA ARG A 255 -24.11 -6.45 14.85
C ARG A 255 -24.17 -5.68 13.54
N PHE A 256 -23.43 -4.57 13.44
CA PHE A 256 -23.36 -3.78 12.21
C PHE A 256 -22.76 -4.58 11.05
N LYS A 257 -21.70 -5.36 11.28
CA LYS A 257 -21.15 -6.26 10.23
C LYS A 257 -22.20 -7.25 9.73
N ARG A 258 -22.99 -7.85 10.65
CA ARG A 258 -24.08 -8.76 10.27
C ARG A 258 -25.15 -8.05 9.45
N PHE A 259 -25.57 -6.85 9.87
CA PHE A 259 -26.50 -6.03 9.12
C PHE A 259 -25.99 -5.75 7.69
N VAL A 260 -24.74 -5.30 7.55
CA VAL A 260 -24.14 -5.03 6.23
C VAL A 260 -24.12 -6.28 5.37
N LYS A 261 -23.76 -7.43 5.93
CA LYS A 261 -23.71 -8.70 5.21
C LYS A 261 -25.06 -9.13 4.64
N HIS A 262 -26.15 -8.90 5.37
CA HIS A 262 -27.48 -9.43 5.02
C HIS A 262 -28.41 -8.42 4.34
N PHE A 263 -28.24 -7.12 4.60
CA PHE A 263 -29.19 -6.09 4.16
C PHE A 263 -28.59 -5.03 3.22
N CYS A 264 -27.26 -5.01 3.05
CA CYS A 264 -26.61 -4.07 2.16
C CYS A 264 -26.13 -4.77 0.87
N ARG A 265 -25.64 -3.95 -0.07
CA ARG A 265 -25.12 -4.46 -1.34
C ARG A 265 -23.98 -5.46 -1.10
N PRO A 266 -24.04 -6.69 -1.65
CA PRO A 266 -22.99 -7.67 -1.52
C PRO A 266 -21.62 -7.10 -1.93
N GLY A 267 -20.59 -7.42 -1.15
CA GLY A 267 -19.23 -6.93 -1.40
C GLY A 267 -18.92 -5.51 -0.96
N ILE A 268 -19.88 -4.77 -0.37
CA ILE A 268 -19.55 -3.51 0.29
C ILE A 268 -18.88 -3.77 1.64
N ARG A 269 -17.82 -3.04 1.93
CA ARG A 269 -17.13 -3.15 3.21
C ARG A 269 -17.93 -2.44 4.31
N PRO A 270 -18.00 -3.00 5.54
CA PRO A 270 -18.72 -2.37 6.65
C PRO A 270 -18.29 -0.92 6.91
N TYR A 271 -17.00 -0.63 6.83
CA TYR A 271 -16.48 0.72 6.97
C TYR A 271 -17.04 1.68 5.90
N MET A 272 -17.05 1.27 4.62
CA MET A 272 -17.57 2.07 3.52
C MET A 272 -19.09 2.27 3.62
N GLN A 273 -19.81 1.23 4.07
CA GLN A 273 -21.25 1.37 4.36
C GLN A 273 -21.51 2.35 5.49
N LYS A 274 -20.71 2.30 6.56
CA LYS A 274 -20.81 3.27 7.66
C LYS A 274 -20.53 4.69 7.19
N LEU A 275 -19.50 4.87 6.37
CA LEU A 275 -19.14 6.17 5.81
C LEU A 275 -20.28 6.72 4.93
N TRP A 276 -20.85 5.89 4.04
CA TRP A 276 -22.01 6.26 3.25
C TRP A 276 -23.21 6.71 4.11
N MET A 277 -23.56 5.92 5.14
CA MET A 277 -24.66 6.26 6.05
C MET A 277 -24.40 7.57 6.80
N SER A 278 -23.18 7.78 7.25
CA SER A 278 -22.77 9.03 7.91
C SER A 278 -22.88 10.22 6.96
N SER A 279 -22.39 10.08 5.73
CA SER A 279 -22.45 11.14 4.71
C SER A 279 -23.89 11.48 4.30
N VAL A 280 -24.75 10.46 4.17
CA VAL A 280 -26.19 10.69 3.91
C VAL A 280 -26.85 11.43 5.08
N TRP A 281 -26.51 11.07 6.31
CA TRP A 281 -27.05 11.71 7.50
C TRP A 281 -26.60 13.17 7.63
N ASP A 282 -25.35 13.43 7.32
CA ASP A 282 -24.76 14.77 7.30
C ASP A 282 -25.37 15.64 6.19
N ASP A 283 -25.48 15.12 4.97
CA ASP A 283 -26.13 15.78 3.84
C ASP A 283 -27.61 16.06 4.12
N LEU A 284 -28.30 15.14 4.81
CA LEU A 284 -29.71 15.36 5.21
C LEU A 284 -29.87 16.54 6.19
N ARG A 285 -28.92 16.67 7.13
CA ARG A 285 -28.98 17.71 8.18
C ARG A 285 -28.49 19.08 7.71
N HIS A 286 -27.36 19.08 7.01
CA HIS A 286 -26.62 20.31 6.74
C HIS A 286 -26.85 20.88 5.34
N ASN A 287 -27.16 20.06 4.34
CA ASN A 287 -27.43 20.56 3.00
C ASN A 287 -28.85 21.17 2.90
N LYS A 288 -28.94 22.46 3.10
CA LYS A 288 -30.22 23.23 2.99
C LYS A 288 -30.55 23.59 1.54
N GLY A 289 -29.66 23.40 0.60
CA GLY A 289 -29.83 23.81 -0.80
C GLY A 289 -30.61 22.85 -1.70
N THR A 290 -31.16 21.77 -1.13
CA THR A 290 -31.96 20.75 -1.86
C THR A 290 -33.23 20.37 -1.07
N THR A 291 -34.31 20.10 -1.79
CA THR A 291 -35.58 19.66 -1.19
C THR A 291 -35.48 18.20 -0.70
N LEU A 292 -36.35 17.80 0.22
CA LEU A 292 -36.40 16.41 0.71
C LEU A 292 -36.64 15.41 -0.44
N SER A 293 -37.50 15.76 -1.40
CA SER A 293 -37.76 14.95 -2.60
C SER A 293 -36.49 14.75 -3.43
N GLN A 294 -35.68 15.80 -3.64
CA GLN A 294 -34.41 15.73 -4.33
C GLN A 294 -33.39 14.88 -3.56
N LYS A 295 -33.33 15.02 -2.23
CA LYS A 295 -32.47 14.21 -1.37
C LYS A 295 -32.80 12.72 -1.51
N LEU A 296 -34.04 12.34 -1.34
CA LEU A 296 -34.50 10.95 -1.49
C LEU A 296 -34.24 10.40 -2.90
N TRP A 297 -34.45 11.24 -3.94
CA TRP A 297 -34.13 10.87 -5.32
C TRP A 297 -32.66 10.56 -5.52
N CYS A 298 -31.75 11.35 -4.92
CA CYS A 298 -30.31 11.15 -4.95
C CYS A 298 -29.91 9.89 -4.19
N TYR A 299 -30.32 9.74 -2.93
CA TYR A 299 -29.93 8.61 -2.07
C TYR A 299 -30.36 7.26 -2.66
N LYS A 300 -31.57 7.20 -3.26
CA LYS A 300 -32.02 5.99 -3.96
C LYS A 300 -31.10 5.59 -5.13
N ARG A 301 -30.34 6.54 -5.68
CA ARG A 301 -29.40 6.33 -6.80
C ARG A 301 -27.94 6.30 -6.37
N GLY A 302 -27.70 6.39 -5.07
CA GLY A 302 -26.36 6.34 -4.48
C GLY A 302 -25.59 7.67 -4.56
N PHE A 303 -26.27 8.80 -4.81
CA PHE A 303 -25.65 10.12 -4.79
C PHE A 303 -25.99 10.88 -3.50
N LEU A 304 -25.05 11.71 -3.05
CA LEU A 304 -25.33 12.76 -2.07
C LEU A 304 -26.05 13.92 -2.76
N SER A 305 -26.95 14.62 -2.05
CA SER A 305 -27.87 15.57 -2.70
C SER A 305 -27.17 16.82 -3.24
N PHE A 306 -26.03 17.22 -2.67
CA PHE A 306 -25.27 18.36 -3.19
C PHE A 306 -24.70 18.10 -4.59
N ARG A 307 -24.60 16.83 -5.03
CA ARG A 307 -24.15 16.47 -6.38
C ARG A 307 -25.08 17.00 -7.47
N ILE A 308 -26.36 17.29 -7.14
CA ILE A 308 -27.29 17.98 -8.09
C ILE A 308 -26.66 19.30 -8.55
N LYS A 309 -26.18 20.12 -7.62
CA LYS A 309 -25.54 21.39 -7.94
C LYS A 309 -24.16 21.23 -8.53
N GLN A 310 -23.39 20.28 -7.99
CA GLN A 310 -21.99 20.08 -8.35
C GLN A 310 -21.81 19.46 -9.73
N TYR A 311 -22.65 18.46 -10.08
CA TYR A 311 -22.57 17.74 -11.36
C TYR A 311 -23.67 18.14 -12.35
N GLY A 312 -24.63 18.97 -11.96
CA GLY A 312 -25.78 19.24 -12.79
C GLY A 312 -26.65 18.00 -13.00
N LEU A 313 -26.82 17.15 -11.96
CA LEU A 313 -27.57 15.90 -12.07
C LEU A 313 -29.04 16.13 -12.40
N THR A 314 -29.53 15.39 -13.40
CA THR A 314 -30.92 15.34 -13.82
C THR A 314 -31.44 13.90 -13.87
N LYS A 315 -32.73 13.72 -14.18
CA LYS A 315 -33.33 12.39 -14.39
C LYS A 315 -32.75 11.69 -15.62
N ASP A 316 -32.23 12.45 -16.58
CA ASP A 316 -31.79 11.94 -17.87
C ASP A 316 -30.28 11.59 -17.87
N ASN A 317 -29.47 12.40 -17.14
CA ASN A 317 -28.00 12.26 -17.19
C ASN A 317 -27.36 11.52 -15.99
N TYR A 318 -28.08 11.19 -14.92
CA TYR A 318 -27.47 10.62 -13.71
C TYR A 318 -26.72 9.30 -13.96
N LYS A 319 -27.08 8.56 -15.01
CA LYS A 319 -26.41 7.30 -15.38
C LYS A 319 -25.03 7.49 -16.00
N ASP A 320 -24.73 8.71 -16.45
CA ASP A 320 -23.43 9.05 -17.03
C ASP A 320 -22.36 9.28 -15.94
N PHE A 321 -22.80 9.36 -14.69
CA PHE A 321 -21.95 9.60 -13.53
C PHE A 321 -21.76 8.36 -12.68
N LEU A 322 -20.58 8.22 -12.11
CA LEU A 322 -20.31 7.29 -11.02
C LEU A 322 -20.90 7.84 -9.73
N SER A 323 -21.80 7.10 -9.08
CA SER A 323 -22.38 7.55 -7.82
C SER A 323 -21.41 7.41 -6.65
N ASP A 324 -21.60 8.21 -5.59
CA ASP A 324 -20.80 8.13 -4.37
C ASP A 324 -20.83 6.71 -3.78
N TYR A 325 -22.00 6.06 -3.77
CA TYR A 325 -22.15 4.69 -3.28
C TYR A 325 -21.44 3.64 -4.16
N GLN A 326 -21.48 3.79 -5.48
CA GLN A 326 -20.75 2.92 -6.40
C GLN A 326 -19.23 3.08 -6.17
N TYR A 327 -18.76 4.29 -5.96
CA TYR A 327 -17.36 4.54 -5.68
C TYR A 327 -16.92 3.96 -4.34
N HIS A 328 -17.72 4.08 -3.28
CA HIS A 328 -17.50 3.38 -2.03
C HIS A 328 -17.49 1.85 -2.19
N TRP A 329 -18.36 1.32 -3.05
CA TRP A 329 -18.39 -0.10 -3.36
C TRP A 329 -17.12 -0.58 -4.06
N LEU A 330 -16.50 0.26 -4.92
CA LEU A 330 -15.22 -0.01 -5.59
C LEU A 330 -13.99 0.13 -4.66
N ASN A 331 -14.13 0.48 -3.39
CA ASN A 331 -13.00 0.51 -2.47
C ASN A 331 -12.15 -0.76 -2.56
N ARG A 332 -10.82 -0.61 -2.56
CA ARG A 332 -9.80 -1.62 -2.89
C ARG A 332 -9.70 -1.94 -4.38
N ILE A 333 -9.78 -0.93 -5.24
CA ILE A 333 -9.46 -1.09 -6.67
C ILE A 333 -8.07 -1.70 -6.85
N ASN A 334 -7.10 -1.29 -6.03
CA ASN A 334 -5.70 -1.78 -6.05
C ASN A 334 -5.48 -3.09 -5.28
N ASN A 335 -6.52 -3.85 -5.01
CA ASN A 335 -6.44 -5.15 -4.32
C ASN A 335 -5.69 -5.08 -2.97
N SER A 336 -4.84 -6.08 -2.70
CA SER A 336 -4.00 -6.13 -1.50
C SER A 336 -2.80 -5.20 -1.56
N TYR A 337 -2.34 -4.85 -2.75
CA TYR A 337 -1.15 -4.02 -2.96
C TYR A 337 -1.32 -2.55 -2.53
N GLN A 338 -2.55 -2.12 -2.30
CA GLN A 338 -2.82 -0.78 -1.77
C GLN A 338 -2.05 -0.45 -0.48
N ILE A 339 -1.62 -1.45 0.29
CA ILE A 339 -0.84 -1.24 1.52
C ILE A 339 0.53 -0.62 1.24
N TRP A 340 1.09 -0.81 0.04
CA TRP A 340 2.39 -0.25 -0.34
C TRP A 340 2.42 1.28 -0.36
N ILE A 341 1.25 1.89 -0.58
CA ILE A 341 1.12 3.35 -0.72
C ILE A 341 0.14 3.97 0.29
N ASN A 342 -0.41 3.16 1.20
CA ASN A 342 -1.35 3.64 2.21
C ASN A 342 -0.66 4.34 3.39
N ASP A 343 0.63 4.09 3.53
CA ASP A 343 1.49 4.64 4.56
C ASP A 343 2.72 5.29 3.90
N LYS A 344 3.08 6.50 4.33
CA LYS A 344 4.14 7.30 3.70
C LYS A 344 5.52 6.69 3.88
N THR A 345 5.79 6.10 5.05
CA THR A 345 7.05 5.42 5.32
C THR A 345 7.18 4.17 4.47
N THR A 346 6.13 3.34 4.40
CA THR A 346 6.09 2.18 3.50
C THR A 346 6.30 2.60 2.04
N THR A 347 5.65 3.69 1.61
CA THR A 347 5.84 4.26 0.27
C THR A 347 7.30 4.60 0.03
N ARG A 348 7.99 5.21 1.00
CA ARG A 348 9.41 5.58 0.88
C ARG A 348 10.31 4.34 0.67
N TYR A 349 10.05 3.22 1.38
CA TYR A 349 10.77 1.96 1.19
C TYR A 349 10.50 1.34 -0.18
N VAL A 350 9.23 1.22 -0.57
CA VAL A 350 8.84 0.62 -1.86
C VAL A 350 9.40 1.39 -3.04
N PHE A 351 9.44 2.73 -2.94
CA PHE A 351 9.92 3.61 -4.00
C PHE A 351 11.41 3.96 -3.90
N GLU A 352 12.23 3.20 -3.19
CA GLU A 352 13.68 3.46 -3.12
C GLU A 352 14.34 3.65 -4.49
N PRO A 353 14.02 2.88 -5.56
CA PRO A 353 14.56 3.14 -6.91
C PRO A 353 14.17 4.49 -7.50
N TYR A 354 13.14 5.15 -6.96
CA TYR A 354 12.59 6.43 -7.41
C TYR A 354 12.67 7.52 -6.34
N LYS A 355 13.53 7.35 -5.34
CA LYS A 355 13.67 8.28 -4.20
C LYS A 355 13.90 9.73 -4.62
N GLN A 356 14.52 9.97 -5.76
CA GLN A 356 14.72 11.32 -6.30
C GLN A 356 13.40 12.08 -6.52
N TYR A 357 12.28 11.39 -6.69
CA TYR A 357 10.95 11.99 -6.85
C TYR A 357 10.15 12.07 -5.54
N LEU A 358 10.71 11.60 -4.44
CA LEU A 358 10.10 11.73 -3.10
C LEU A 358 10.78 12.88 -2.33
N ALA A 359 10.11 13.37 -1.30
CA ALA A 359 10.76 14.17 -0.27
C ALA A 359 11.84 13.34 0.45
N LYS A 360 12.83 13.99 1.05
CA LYS A 360 13.74 13.29 1.98
C LYS A 360 12.99 12.95 3.26
N TYR A 361 13.16 11.72 3.74
CA TYR A 361 12.54 11.21 4.95
C TYR A 361 13.58 11.08 6.04
N TYR A 362 13.44 11.84 7.11
CA TYR A 362 14.45 11.96 8.16
C TYR A 362 14.15 11.10 9.38
N TYR A 363 12.94 11.19 9.94
CA TYR A 363 12.58 10.47 11.14
C TYR A 363 11.15 9.94 11.08
N ASP A 364 10.95 8.73 11.61
CA ASP A 364 9.64 8.25 12.06
C ASP A 364 9.47 8.46 13.56
N ILE A 365 8.28 8.87 13.96
CA ILE A 365 7.85 9.00 15.33
C ILE A 365 6.76 7.96 15.58
N ILE A 366 7.12 6.91 16.30
CA ILE A 366 6.32 5.70 16.48
C ILE A 366 5.92 5.58 17.94
N LYS A 367 4.74 5.02 18.20
CA LYS A 367 4.29 4.65 19.54
C LYS A 367 4.48 3.16 19.75
N MET A 368 5.41 2.78 20.60
CA MET A 368 5.64 1.40 21.02
C MET A 368 5.45 1.31 22.52
N GLU A 369 4.60 0.41 22.97
CA GLU A 369 4.29 0.18 24.39
C GLU A 369 3.90 1.46 25.16
N GLY A 370 3.23 2.40 24.49
CA GLY A 370 2.83 3.67 25.07
C GLY A 370 3.94 4.73 25.13
N GLN A 371 5.17 4.39 24.75
CA GLN A 371 6.29 5.31 24.67
C GLN A 371 6.45 5.88 23.26
N THR A 372 6.99 7.07 23.16
CA THR A 372 7.39 7.67 21.89
C THR A 372 8.79 7.20 21.55
N CYS A 373 8.91 6.49 20.43
CA CYS A 373 10.17 6.05 19.85
C CYS A 373 10.45 6.85 18.59
N ILE A 374 11.69 7.29 18.41
CA ILE A 374 12.15 8.00 17.22
C ILE A 374 13.07 7.04 16.47
N LYS A 375 12.79 6.85 15.18
CA LYS A 375 13.63 6.09 14.26
C LYS A 375 14.24 7.03 13.23
N ALA A 376 15.54 6.95 13.03
CA ALA A 376 16.21 7.59 11.90
C ALA A 376 15.88 6.83 10.61
N LEU A 377 15.54 7.56 9.55
CA LEU A 377 15.23 6.99 8.24
C LEU A 377 16.41 7.18 7.26
N GLN A 378 16.27 6.65 6.06
CA GLN A 378 17.35 6.51 5.08
C GLN A 378 17.99 7.84 4.63
N ASP A 379 17.23 8.93 4.68
CA ASP A 379 17.71 10.22 4.16
C ASP A 379 18.25 11.15 5.27
N ILE A 380 18.38 10.63 6.51
CA ILE A 380 18.99 11.39 7.61
C ILE A 380 20.46 11.70 7.30
N PRO A 381 20.93 12.95 7.41
CA PRO A 381 22.34 13.25 7.24
C PRO A 381 23.20 12.59 8.34
N GLU A 382 24.45 12.31 8.02
CA GLU A 382 25.40 11.78 8.99
C GLU A 382 25.58 12.74 10.19
N GLY A 383 25.68 12.17 11.39
CA GLY A 383 25.87 12.93 12.63
C GLY A 383 24.59 13.33 13.37
N PHE A 384 23.42 12.92 12.87
CA PHE A 384 22.14 13.13 13.56
C PHE A 384 21.61 11.80 14.11
N ASP A 385 21.41 11.74 15.43
CA ASP A 385 20.90 10.55 16.11
C ASP A 385 19.37 10.49 16.15
N ALA A 386 18.84 9.29 16.45
CA ALA A 386 17.41 9.02 16.55
C ALA A 386 16.85 9.50 17.91
N SER A 387 16.89 10.80 18.16
CA SER A 387 16.45 11.43 19.41
C SER A 387 15.73 12.76 19.15
N PHE A 388 15.08 13.31 20.18
CA PHE A 388 14.54 14.66 20.10
C PHE A 388 15.64 15.71 19.87
N ASP A 389 16.80 15.52 20.48
CA ASP A 389 17.93 16.45 20.31
C ASP A 389 18.45 16.40 18.87
N GLY A 390 18.48 15.20 18.25
CA GLY A 390 18.75 15.04 16.83
C GLY A 390 17.73 15.74 15.93
N ILE A 391 16.43 15.65 16.25
CA ILE A 391 15.37 16.39 15.53
C ILE A 391 15.60 17.91 15.63
N PHE A 392 15.89 18.43 16.83
CA PHE A 392 16.13 19.87 17.00
C PHE A 392 17.42 20.31 16.32
N ALA A 393 18.48 19.51 16.38
CA ALA A 393 19.73 19.78 15.67
C ALA A 393 19.50 19.86 14.16
N LEU A 394 18.76 18.89 13.60
CA LEU A 394 18.39 18.89 12.19
C LEU A 394 17.54 20.12 11.82
N LEU A 395 16.55 20.47 12.65
CA LEU A 395 15.71 21.65 12.40
C LEU A 395 16.53 22.95 12.45
N ARG A 396 17.54 23.05 13.32
CA ARG A 396 18.46 24.17 13.33
C ARG A 396 19.31 24.27 12.06
N GLN A 397 19.68 23.12 11.47
CA GLN A 397 20.43 23.06 10.20
C GLN A 397 19.55 23.39 9.00
N GLU A 398 18.47 22.64 8.81
CA GLU A 398 17.59 22.71 7.62
C GLU A 398 16.67 23.96 7.62
N LYS A 399 16.48 24.59 8.77
CA LYS A 399 15.60 25.75 9.03
C LYS A 399 14.12 25.45 8.92
N LEU A 400 13.72 24.52 8.07
CA LEU A 400 12.32 24.13 7.82
C LEU A 400 12.23 22.62 7.67
N LEU A 401 11.29 22.02 8.40
CA LEU A 401 10.92 20.61 8.29
C LEU A 401 9.39 20.47 8.22
N ALA A 402 8.93 19.38 7.63
CA ALA A 402 7.53 19.02 7.59
C ALA A 402 7.28 17.82 8.51
N LEU A 403 6.40 17.98 9.48
CA LEU A 403 5.95 16.93 10.39
C LEU A 403 4.51 16.56 10.02
N LYS A 404 4.26 15.33 9.65
CA LYS A 404 2.97 14.89 9.11
C LYS A 404 2.63 13.46 9.54
N PRO A 405 1.32 13.09 9.65
CA PRO A 405 0.96 11.70 9.92
C PRO A 405 1.49 10.79 8.81
N SER A 406 2.04 9.62 9.17
CA SER A 406 2.46 8.60 8.21
C SER A 406 1.27 8.08 7.41
N SER A 407 0.13 7.85 8.08
CA SER A 407 -1.15 7.50 7.46
C SER A 407 -2.17 8.59 7.77
N GLY A 408 -2.79 9.18 6.76
CA GLY A 408 -3.80 10.23 6.93
C GLY A 408 -4.16 10.88 5.61
N THR A 409 -5.29 11.59 5.61
CA THR A 409 -5.82 12.29 4.43
C THR A 409 -6.18 13.73 4.77
N HIS A 410 -6.38 14.57 3.77
CA HIS A 410 -6.85 15.97 3.87
C HIS A 410 -5.88 16.98 4.49
N GLY A 411 -4.63 16.60 4.81
CA GLY A 411 -3.65 17.51 5.46
C GLY A 411 -3.90 17.73 6.96
N ASP A 412 -4.84 16.99 7.57
CA ASP A 412 -5.08 17.04 9.00
C ASP A 412 -3.84 16.53 9.75
N GLY A 413 -3.39 17.30 10.75
CA GLY A 413 -2.19 16.97 11.54
C GLY A 413 -0.87 17.31 10.85
N PHE A 414 -0.86 18.10 9.79
CA PHE A 414 0.37 18.67 9.22
C PHE A 414 0.88 19.82 10.08
N TYR A 415 2.19 19.79 10.39
CA TYR A 415 2.89 20.86 11.11
C TYR A 415 4.11 21.31 10.30
N ARG A 416 4.19 22.61 10.03
CA ARG A 416 5.39 23.27 9.55
C ARG A 416 6.26 23.58 10.76
N MET A 417 7.42 22.94 10.84
CA MET A 417 8.42 23.19 11.87
C MET A 417 9.47 24.15 11.30
N GLU A 418 9.74 25.25 12.00
CA GLU A 418 10.68 26.27 11.56
C GLU A 418 11.61 26.68 12.68
N TYR A 419 12.87 26.95 12.34
CA TYR A 419 13.84 27.57 13.22
C TYR A 419 14.34 28.86 12.59
N ALA A 420 13.91 29.99 13.15
CA ALA A 420 14.25 31.32 12.69
C ALA A 420 14.57 32.24 13.89
N ASP A 421 15.57 33.09 13.76
CA ASP A 421 15.97 34.08 14.76
C ASP A 421 16.20 33.51 16.17
N GLY A 422 16.75 32.27 16.24
CA GLY A 422 17.01 31.60 17.51
C GLY A 422 15.77 30.98 18.16
N LYS A 423 14.61 30.95 17.49
CA LYS A 423 13.33 30.50 17.99
C LYS A 423 12.78 29.35 17.16
N TYR A 424 12.05 28.45 17.81
CA TYR A 424 11.28 27.41 17.15
C TYR A 424 9.85 27.88 16.93
N LEU A 425 9.32 27.60 15.75
CA LEU A 425 7.94 27.94 15.40
C LEU A 425 7.25 26.68 14.85
N ILE A 426 6.04 26.44 15.33
CA ILE A 426 5.14 25.41 14.81
C ILE A 426 3.93 26.10 14.18
N ASN A 427 3.78 25.94 12.88
CA ASN A 427 2.75 26.66 12.10
C ASN A 427 2.77 28.19 12.34
N GLY A 428 3.96 28.76 12.48
CA GLY A 428 4.16 30.18 12.73
C GLY A 428 3.99 30.64 14.19
N THR A 429 3.66 29.73 15.11
CA THR A 429 3.54 30.04 16.54
C THR A 429 4.82 29.63 17.26
N GLU A 430 5.41 30.55 18.03
CA GLU A 430 6.61 30.27 18.83
C GLU A 430 6.31 29.18 19.90
N MET A 431 7.22 28.22 20.04
CA MET A 431 7.14 27.12 20.99
C MET A 431 8.54 26.75 21.50
N THR A 432 8.64 26.33 22.75
CA THR A 432 9.90 25.85 23.34
C THR A 432 10.17 24.41 22.88
N GLU A 433 11.42 23.94 22.99
CA GLU A 433 11.78 22.53 22.71
C GLU A 433 10.94 21.57 23.56
N ASP A 434 10.74 21.85 24.86
CA ASP A 434 9.88 21.04 25.73
C ASP A 434 8.42 21.04 25.29
N GLY A 435 7.90 22.19 24.83
CA GLY A 435 6.54 22.28 24.29
C GLY A 435 6.37 21.44 23.02
N ILE A 436 7.35 21.45 22.12
CA ILE A 436 7.36 20.62 20.90
C ILE A 436 7.47 19.13 21.29
N ARG A 437 8.33 18.77 22.24
CA ARG A 437 8.46 17.41 22.75
C ARG A 437 7.11 16.90 23.30
N GLN A 438 6.46 17.65 24.17
CA GLN A 438 5.15 17.32 24.73
C GLN A 438 4.06 17.18 23.65
N MET A 439 4.06 18.07 22.65
CA MET A 439 3.15 17.98 21.51
C MET A 439 3.34 16.66 20.76
N ILE A 440 4.58 16.31 20.43
CA ILE A 440 4.91 15.05 19.70
C ILE A 440 4.59 13.83 20.55
N GLU A 441 4.90 13.85 21.84
CA GLU A 441 4.55 12.78 22.78
C GLU A 441 3.03 12.62 22.95
N GLY A 442 2.26 13.65 22.71
CA GLY A 442 0.79 13.63 22.70
C GLY A 442 0.15 12.98 21.47
N PHE A 443 0.88 12.71 20.40
CA PHE A 443 0.33 12.10 19.18
C PHE A 443 -0.16 10.68 19.44
N LYS A 444 -1.28 10.33 18.79
CA LYS A 444 -1.90 9.01 18.89
C LYS A 444 -1.64 8.11 17.68
N SER A 445 -1.02 8.64 16.64
CA SER A 445 -0.68 7.96 15.40
C SER A 445 0.80 8.13 15.09
N ILE A 446 1.30 7.33 14.16
CA ILE A 446 2.67 7.45 13.64
C ILE A 446 2.79 8.74 12.83
N TYR A 447 3.88 9.47 13.05
CA TYR A 447 4.23 10.67 12.31
C TYR A 447 5.59 10.51 11.64
N VAL A 448 5.79 11.21 10.54
CA VAL A 448 7.06 11.26 9.82
C VAL A 448 7.55 12.70 9.71
N ILE A 449 8.85 12.90 9.91
CA ILE A 449 9.55 14.17 9.65
C ILE A 449 10.25 14.05 8.31
N THR A 450 9.95 15.00 7.42
CA THR A 450 10.52 15.07 6.08
C THR A 450 11.09 16.44 5.79
N GLU A 451 11.88 16.58 4.71
CA GLU A 451 12.20 17.89 4.19
C GLU A 451 10.93 18.72 3.93
N TYR A 452 11.04 20.03 4.10
CA TYR A 452 9.98 20.95 3.70
C TYR A 452 10.14 21.27 2.21
N LEU A 453 9.10 21.01 1.41
CA LEU A 453 9.15 21.22 -0.03
C LEU A 453 8.85 22.66 -0.41
N PHE A 454 9.67 23.20 -1.28
CA PHE A 454 9.45 24.50 -1.90
C PHE A 454 8.92 24.31 -3.32
N MET A 455 7.81 24.97 -3.61
CA MET A 455 7.27 24.94 -4.97
C MET A 455 8.04 25.85 -5.91
N HIS A 456 7.92 25.55 -7.20
CA HIS A 456 8.50 26.35 -8.28
C HIS A 456 8.11 27.83 -8.17
N LYS A 457 9.07 28.72 -8.42
CA LYS A 457 8.91 30.18 -8.28
C LYS A 457 7.70 30.74 -9.04
N ASP A 458 7.35 30.20 -10.20
CA ASP A 458 6.20 30.70 -10.97
C ASP A 458 4.86 30.29 -10.35
N LEU A 459 4.76 29.10 -9.78
CA LEU A 459 3.56 28.67 -9.07
C LEU A 459 3.42 29.39 -7.71
N LYS A 460 4.54 29.72 -7.08
CA LYS A 460 4.58 30.51 -5.84
C LYS A 460 3.97 31.89 -6.01
N LYS A 461 4.02 32.50 -7.22
CA LYS A 461 3.37 33.80 -7.52
C LYS A 461 1.86 33.74 -7.36
N ILE A 462 1.23 32.59 -7.59
CA ILE A 462 -0.22 32.44 -7.49
C ILE A 462 -0.65 32.50 -6.04
N TYR A 463 -0.04 31.66 -5.17
CA TYR A 463 -0.25 31.69 -3.72
C TYR A 463 0.99 31.17 -3.00
N PRO A 464 1.71 32.03 -2.22
CA PRO A 464 3.03 31.69 -1.68
C PRO A 464 3.01 30.93 -0.35
N TYR A 465 1.87 30.84 0.35
CA TYR A 465 1.79 30.37 1.72
C TYR A 465 1.52 28.86 1.85
N SER A 466 1.13 28.18 0.78
CA SER A 466 1.03 26.72 0.71
C SER A 466 1.70 26.20 -0.55
N VAL A 467 2.07 24.94 -0.54
CA VAL A 467 2.50 24.25 -1.78
C VAL A 467 1.26 24.03 -2.65
N ASN A 468 1.21 24.67 -3.83
CA ASN A 468 0.15 24.43 -4.81
C ASN A 468 0.46 23.12 -5.53
N THR A 469 -0.38 22.11 -5.33
CA THR A 469 -0.11 20.75 -5.83
C THR A 469 -0.82 20.43 -7.14
N ILE A 470 -0.23 19.52 -7.88
CA ILE A 470 -0.86 18.91 -9.04
C ILE A 470 -1.44 17.56 -8.63
N ARG A 471 -2.74 17.37 -8.76
CA ARG A 471 -3.37 16.05 -8.67
C ARG A 471 -3.29 15.38 -10.03
N VAL A 472 -2.71 14.18 -10.07
CA VAL A 472 -2.59 13.35 -11.27
C VAL A 472 -3.25 12.01 -11.02
N ALA A 473 -4.33 11.71 -11.74
CA ALA A 473 -4.98 10.41 -11.70
C ALA A 473 -4.46 9.52 -12.84
N VAL A 474 -3.94 8.35 -12.47
CA VAL A 474 -3.39 7.38 -13.42
C VAL A 474 -4.20 6.09 -13.35
N VAL A 475 -4.49 5.53 -14.51
CA VAL A 475 -5.00 4.16 -14.66
C VAL A 475 -3.89 3.30 -15.25
N ASN A 476 -3.55 2.25 -14.52
CA ASN A 476 -2.46 1.33 -14.85
C ASN A 476 -3.06 -0.05 -15.20
N ARG A 477 -3.81 -0.12 -16.31
CA ARG A 477 -4.49 -1.37 -16.74
C ARG A 477 -3.54 -2.39 -17.33
N SER A 478 -2.41 -1.93 -17.86
CA SER A 478 -1.34 -2.74 -18.43
C SER A 478 -0.03 -2.30 -17.79
N ALA A 479 0.82 -3.25 -17.43
CA ALA A 479 2.15 -2.98 -16.88
C ALA A 479 3.01 -2.09 -17.80
N TYR A 480 2.68 -2.04 -19.09
CA TYR A 480 3.47 -1.35 -20.11
C TYR A 480 2.92 0.03 -20.49
N GLU A 481 1.63 0.27 -20.26
CA GLU A 481 0.96 1.50 -20.70
C GLU A 481 0.12 2.16 -19.61
N PRO A 482 0.74 2.68 -18.55
CA PRO A 482 0.01 3.51 -17.60
C PRO A 482 -0.45 4.80 -18.30
N LYS A 483 -1.71 5.18 -18.09
CA LYS A 483 -2.30 6.37 -18.70
C LYS A 483 -2.70 7.40 -17.66
N ILE A 484 -2.24 8.63 -17.84
CA ILE A 484 -2.73 9.79 -17.10
C ILE A 484 -4.13 10.11 -17.62
N MET A 485 -5.13 9.98 -16.75
CA MET A 485 -6.54 10.13 -17.12
C MET A 485 -7.13 11.48 -16.73
N GLN A 486 -6.60 12.10 -15.68
CA GLN A 486 -7.05 13.39 -15.20
C GLN A 486 -5.91 14.13 -14.52
N THR A 487 -5.87 15.44 -14.72
CA THR A 487 -4.96 16.32 -14.00
C THR A 487 -5.65 17.65 -13.66
N TYR A 488 -5.37 18.16 -12.46
CA TYR A 488 -5.77 19.50 -12.06
C TYR A 488 -4.83 20.04 -11.00
N MET A 489 -4.66 21.37 -10.99
CA MET A 489 -3.90 22.07 -9.96
C MET A 489 -4.81 22.38 -8.78
N ARG A 490 -4.32 22.15 -7.58
CA ARG A 490 -4.91 22.65 -6.34
C ARG A 490 -4.09 23.84 -5.86
N ILE A 491 -4.76 24.88 -5.47
CA ILE A 491 -4.16 26.16 -5.06
C ILE A 491 -4.74 26.55 -3.72
N GLY A 492 -3.86 26.86 -2.78
CA GLY A 492 -4.27 27.32 -1.47
C GLY A 492 -4.95 28.68 -1.49
N SER A 493 -5.47 29.09 -0.35
CA SER A 493 -6.03 30.41 -0.11
C SER A 493 -5.93 30.78 1.38
N SER A 494 -6.22 32.00 1.76
CA SER A 494 -6.31 32.41 3.17
C SER A 494 -7.21 31.50 4.02
N SER A 495 -8.22 30.88 3.40
CA SER A 495 -9.12 29.92 4.07
C SER A 495 -8.46 28.55 4.36
N THR A 496 -7.44 28.16 3.60
CA THR A 496 -6.78 26.84 3.71
C THR A 496 -5.51 26.87 4.54
N GLY A 497 -5.00 28.05 4.88
CA GLY A 497 -3.75 28.20 5.61
C GLY A 497 -2.54 27.66 4.83
N PHE A 498 -1.82 26.70 5.41
CA PHE A 498 -0.63 26.08 4.81
C PHE A 498 -0.94 24.90 3.85
N THR A 499 -2.21 24.62 3.60
CA THR A 499 -2.63 23.52 2.69
C THR A 499 -3.35 24.08 1.45
N ASP A 500 -3.57 23.22 0.45
CA ASP A 500 -4.24 23.55 -0.79
C ASP A 500 -5.59 22.83 -0.96
N ASN A 501 -6.22 22.43 0.16
CA ASN A 501 -7.42 21.62 0.14
C ASN A 501 -8.61 22.37 -0.45
N VAL A 502 -9.10 21.92 -1.60
CA VAL A 502 -10.23 22.51 -2.33
C VAL A 502 -11.52 22.47 -1.50
N GLY A 503 -11.70 21.42 -0.68
CA GLY A 503 -12.86 21.27 0.21
C GLY A 503 -12.92 22.31 1.33
N TYR A 504 -11.78 22.86 1.73
CA TYR A 504 -11.66 23.90 2.77
C TYR A 504 -11.53 25.33 2.20
N GLY A 505 -11.85 25.50 0.93
CA GLY A 505 -11.88 26.81 0.29
C GLY A 505 -10.69 27.10 -0.61
N GLY A 506 -9.90 26.09 -0.94
CA GLY A 506 -8.89 26.16 -1.99
C GLY A 506 -9.52 26.28 -3.39
N ILE A 507 -8.68 26.54 -4.37
CA ILE A 507 -9.06 26.73 -5.76
C ILE A 507 -8.55 25.53 -6.57
N CYS A 508 -9.31 25.08 -7.57
CA CYS A 508 -8.84 24.09 -8.53
C CYS A 508 -8.81 24.68 -9.94
N ALA A 509 -7.72 24.42 -10.69
CA ALA A 509 -7.61 24.77 -12.09
C ALA A 509 -7.43 23.52 -12.93
N LYS A 510 -8.11 23.41 -14.06
CA LYS A 510 -7.92 22.30 -15.02
C LYS A 510 -6.51 22.34 -15.59
N ILE A 511 -5.97 21.19 -15.93
CA ILE A 511 -4.72 21.08 -16.69
C ILE A 511 -4.97 20.24 -17.94
N ASP A 512 -4.56 20.77 -19.07
CA ASP A 512 -4.53 20.05 -20.35
C ASP A 512 -3.35 19.07 -20.33
N ILE A 513 -3.64 17.77 -20.39
CA ILE A 513 -2.62 16.71 -20.26
C ILE A 513 -1.54 16.77 -21.33
N PRO A 514 -1.87 17.00 -22.62
CA PRO A 514 -0.86 17.14 -23.66
C PRO A 514 0.14 18.27 -23.42
N THR A 515 -0.32 19.44 -23.03
CA THR A 515 0.48 20.68 -23.01
C THR A 515 0.93 21.15 -21.63
N GLY A 516 0.30 20.66 -20.57
CA GLY A 516 0.51 21.17 -19.21
C GLY A 516 -0.11 22.55 -18.95
N ARG A 517 -0.93 23.07 -19.87
CA ARG A 517 -1.61 24.36 -19.70
C ARG A 517 -2.67 24.24 -18.59
N TYR A 518 -2.56 25.09 -17.57
CA TYR A 518 -3.60 25.21 -16.53
C TYR A 518 -4.51 26.43 -16.82
N TYR A 519 -5.82 26.23 -16.60
CA TYR A 519 -6.85 27.18 -17.00
C TYR A 519 -8.18 26.88 -16.28
N CYS A 520 -9.21 27.71 -16.49
CA CYS A 520 -10.55 27.53 -15.94
C CYS A 520 -10.52 27.25 -14.42
N ALA A 521 -9.86 28.13 -13.68
CA ALA A 521 -9.83 28.03 -12.23
C ALA A 521 -11.23 28.23 -11.63
N GLU A 522 -11.56 27.42 -10.63
CA GLU A 522 -12.86 27.40 -9.97
C GLU A 522 -12.68 27.21 -8.45
N LYS A 523 -13.59 27.80 -7.69
CA LYS A 523 -13.73 27.63 -6.24
C LYS A 523 -15.09 27.01 -5.92
N ILE A 524 -15.17 26.17 -4.90
CA ILE A 524 -16.45 25.61 -4.44
C ILE A 524 -17.13 26.64 -3.53
N ILE A 525 -18.27 27.16 -3.97
CA ILE A 525 -19.15 28.04 -3.20
C ILE A 525 -20.53 27.39 -3.17
N ASP A 526 -21.10 27.17 -2.00
CA ASP A 526 -22.39 26.52 -1.81
C ASP A 526 -22.56 25.22 -2.61
N HIS A 527 -21.52 24.37 -2.56
CA HIS A 527 -21.43 23.10 -3.29
C HIS A 527 -21.41 23.22 -4.82
N LYS A 528 -21.22 24.42 -5.36
CA LYS A 528 -21.13 24.66 -6.81
C LYS A 528 -19.74 25.12 -7.18
N PHE A 529 -19.18 24.55 -8.25
CA PHE A 529 -17.97 25.07 -8.86
C PHE A 529 -18.27 26.43 -9.49
N THR A 530 -17.60 27.46 -8.99
CA THR A 530 -17.78 28.84 -9.40
C THR A 530 -16.48 29.34 -10.01
N PRO A 531 -16.49 29.95 -11.21
CA PRO A 531 -15.29 30.48 -11.84
C PRO A 531 -14.52 31.42 -10.92
N CYS A 532 -13.20 31.23 -10.83
CA CYS A 532 -12.27 32.01 -10.02
C CYS A 532 -10.97 32.25 -10.81
N PRO A 533 -11.03 33.00 -11.95
CA PRO A 533 -9.88 33.15 -12.86
C PRO A 533 -8.77 33.99 -12.26
N VAL A 534 -9.00 34.71 -11.18
CA VAL A 534 -8.04 35.55 -10.45
C VAL A 534 -8.04 35.08 -8.99
N HIS A 535 -6.84 34.91 -8.44
CA HIS A 535 -6.71 34.48 -7.05
C HIS A 535 -7.20 35.58 -6.09
N PRO A 536 -8.13 35.28 -5.16
CA PRO A 536 -8.79 36.32 -4.35
C PRO A 536 -7.84 37.05 -3.40
N ASP A 537 -6.79 36.37 -2.90
CA ASP A 537 -5.88 36.97 -1.92
C ASP A 537 -4.70 37.70 -2.56
N THR A 538 -4.25 37.25 -3.75
CA THR A 538 -3.05 37.81 -4.40
C THR A 538 -3.34 38.64 -5.63
N GLY A 539 -4.54 38.56 -6.20
CA GLY A 539 -4.89 39.23 -7.45
C GLY A 539 -4.22 38.65 -8.72
N VAL A 540 -3.49 37.54 -8.57
CA VAL A 540 -2.78 36.91 -9.68
C VAL A 540 -3.77 36.10 -10.55
N ARG A 541 -3.64 36.22 -11.87
CA ARG A 541 -4.43 35.44 -12.83
C ARG A 541 -3.98 33.97 -12.82
N ILE A 542 -4.96 33.05 -12.74
CA ILE A 542 -4.71 31.60 -12.62
C ILE A 542 -4.78 30.99 -14.03
N GLU A 543 -3.76 31.19 -14.80
CA GLU A 543 -3.54 30.52 -16.10
C GLU A 543 -2.05 30.51 -16.45
N GLY A 544 -1.61 29.52 -17.18
CA GLY A 544 -0.21 29.37 -17.60
C GLY A 544 0.12 27.94 -18.00
N ILE A 545 1.40 27.62 -17.98
CA ILE A 545 1.93 26.28 -18.25
C ILE A 545 2.61 25.79 -16.97
N VAL A 546 2.34 24.56 -16.56
CA VAL A 546 3.00 23.91 -15.43
C VAL A 546 4.48 23.71 -15.77
N PRO A 547 5.41 24.25 -14.99
CA PRO A 547 6.83 24.00 -15.20
C PRO A 547 7.16 22.50 -15.06
N ASN A 548 8.23 22.06 -15.71
CA ASN A 548 8.72 20.68 -15.65
C ASN A 548 7.67 19.61 -16.02
N TRP A 549 6.65 19.97 -16.81
CA TRP A 549 5.49 19.13 -17.12
C TRP A 549 5.87 17.79 -17.75
N GLU A 550 6.72 17.80 -18.79
CA GLU A 550 7.14 16.57 -19.48
C GLU A 550 7.98 15.66 -18.59
N LEU A 551 8.87 16.25 -17.78
CA LEU A 551 9.67 15.51 -16.80
C LEU A 551 8.76 14.81 -15.78
N MET A 552 7.77 15.52 -15.27
CA MET A 552 6.79 14.98 -14.32
C MET A 552 5.99 13.84 -14.94
N LYS A 553 5.44 14.01 -16.15
CA LYS A 553 4.68 12.94 -16.84
C LYS A 553 5.53 11.68 -17.04
N LYS A 554 6.77 11.85 -17.47
CA LYS A 554 7.70 10.73 -17.66
C LYS A 554 7.97 10.01 -16.35
N GLY A 555 8.34 10.73 -15.29
CA GLY A 555 8.62 10.13 -13.98
C GLY A 555 7.43 9.38 -13.38
N ILE A 556 6.22 9.94 -13.47
CA ILE A 556 4.99 9.25 -13.01
C ILE A 556 4.71 7.99 -13.83
N THR A 557 4.91 8.05 -15.15
CA THR A 557 4.73 6.87 -16.01
C THR A 557 5.72 5.76 -15.66
N ASP A 558 6.99 6.11 -15.43
CA ASP A 558 8.04 5.15 -15.07
C ASP A 558 7.75 4.50 -13.70
N ILE A 559 7.29 5.29 -12.72
CA ILE A 559 6.83 4.79 -11.41
C ILE A 559 5.65 3.83 -11.56
N CYS A 560 4.66 4.16 -12.37
CA CYS A 560 3.50 3.28 -12.58
C CYS A 560 3.88 1.97 -13.28
N ARG A 561 4.85 1.98 -14.19
CA ARG A 561 5.41 0.76 -14.80
C ARG A 561 6.16 -0.11 -13.79
N PHE A 562 6.82 0.50 -12.82
CA PHE A 562 7.50 -0.21 -11.74
C PHE A 562 6.52 -0.95 -10.82
N MET A 563 5.27 -0.46 -10.68
CA MET A 563 4.25 -1.05 -9.83
C MET A 563 2.96 -1.35 -10.61
N PRO A 564 2.98 -2.30 -11.54
CA PRO A 564 1.83 -2.64 -12.37
C PRO A 564 0.65 -3.22 -11.58
N GLU A 565 0.89 -3.70 -10.35
CA GLU A 565 -0.13 -4.22 -9.44
C GLU A 565 -1.11 -3.14 -8.95
N LEU A 566 -0.69 -1.87 -8.98
CA LEU A 566 -1.51 -0.74 -8.59
C LEU A 566 -2.22 -0.18 -9.81
N GLU A 567 -3.47 -0.55 -9.97
CA GLU A 567 -4.24 -0.24 -11.18
C GLU A 567 -4.81 1.18 -11.22
N TYR A 568 -4.94 1.84 -10.05
CA TYR A 568 -5.53 3.17 -9.94
C TYR A 568 -4.83 4.00 -8.89
N LEU A 569 -4.18 5.06 -9.32
CA LEU A 569 -3.32 5.88 -8.49
C LEU A 569 -3.68 7.36 -8.61
N GLY A 570 -3.64 8.06 -7.50
CA GLY A 570 -3.78 9.51 -7.46
C GLY A 570 -2.55 10.15 -6.82
N PHE A 571 -1.71 10.78 -7.61
CA PHE A 571 -0.53 11.46 -7.12
C PHE A 571 -0.84 12.90 -6.73
N ASP A 572 -0.34 13.34 -5.58
CA ASP A 572 -0.23 14.73 -5.19
C ASP A 572 1.22 15.17 -5.37
N ILE A 573 1.46 16.10 -6.28
CA ILE A 573 2.78 16.46 -6.78
C ILE A 573 3.07 17.93 -6.52
N ALA A 574 4.21 18.22 -5.91
CA ALA A 574 4.80 19.55 -5.88
C ALA A 574 5.75 19.72 -7.07
N ILE A 575 5.56 20.75 -7.86
CA ILE A 575 6.53 21.17 -8.87
C ILE A 575 7.57 22.03 -8.18
N THR A 576 8.84 21.71 -8.36
CA THR A 576 9.99 22.40 -7.77
C THR A 576 10.80 23.11 -8.87
N ASP A 577 11.75 23.98 -8.49
CA ASP A 577 12.57 24.69 -9.47
C ASP A 577 13.46 23.74 -10.30
N ASP A 578 13.84 22.60 -9.74
CA ASP A 578 14.69 21.56 -10.33
C ASP A 578 13.93 20.33 -10.86
N GLY A 579 12.59 20.30 -10.75
CA GLY A 579 11.81 19.17 -11.21
C GLY A 579 10.46 19.03 -10.53
N PHE A 580 10.23 17.90 -9.87
CA PHE A 580 9.01 17.64 -9.11
C PHE A 580 9.24 16.69 -7.94
N LYS A 581 8.35 16.74 -6.96
CA LYS A 581 8.32 15.81 -5.81
C LYS A 581 6.91 15.28 -5.58
N ILE A 582 6.80 13.99 -5.30
CA ILE A 582 5.54 13.35 -4.89
C ILE A 582 5.37 13.56 -3.39
N ILE A 583 4.27 14.21 -3.02
CA ILE A 583 3.92 14.46 -1.61
C ILE A 583 3.18 13.26 -1.02
N GLU A 584 2.25 12.70 -1.82
CA GLU A 584 1.37 11.61 -1.41
C GLU A 584 0.86 10.84 -2.63
N ILE A 585 0.60 9.54 -2.43
CA ILE A 585 -0.08 8.70 -3.42
C ILE A 585 -1.38 8.19 -2.80
N ASN A 586 -2.49 8.47 -3.46
CA ASN A 586 -3.82 8.13 -3.01
C ASN A 586 -4.35 6.88 -3.72
N ILE A 587 -4.90 5.94 -2.95
CA ILE A 587 -5.48 4.68 -3.45
C ILE A 587 -6.97 4.79 -3.82
N HIS A 588 -7.65 5.83 -3.33
CA HIS A 588 -9.08 6.05 -3.51
C HIS A 588 -9.38 7.55 -3.38
N GLN A 589 -8.89 8.31 -4.35
CA GLN A 589 -8.96 9.77 -4.37
C GLN A 589 -10.36 10.27 -4.72
N ASP A 590 -10.67 11.47 -4.30
CA ASP A 590 -11.90 12.12 -4.71
C ASP A 590 -11.95 12.32 -6.23
N LEU A 591 -13.08 11.96 -6.83
CA LEU A 591 -13.37 12.16 -8.25
C LEU A 591 -14.15 13.45 -8.42
N HIS A 592 -13.43 14.55 -8.63
CA HIS A 592 -14.09 15.80 -8.98
C HIS A 592 -14.58 15.77 -10.42
N LYS A 593 -15.83 16.20 -10.65
CA LYS A 593 -16.42 16.39 -11.99
C LYS A 593 -16.30 15.17 -12.92
N VAL A 594 -16.75 14.00 -12.46
CA VAL A 594 -16.73 12.76 -13.25
C VAL A 594 -17.34 12.92 -14.66
N ALA A 595 -18.28 13.85 -14.86
CA ALA A 595 -18.85 14.15 -16.17
C ALA A 595 -17.81 14.66 -17.18
N GLU A 596 -16.77 15.32 -16.71
CA GLU A 596 -15.73 15.89 -17.57
C GLU A 596 -14.58 14.90 -17.82
N HIS A 597 -14.65 13.68 -17.27
CA HIS A 597 -13.68 12.64 -17.53
C HIS A 597 -13.79 12.13 -18.97
N SER A 598 -12.66 11.71 -19.51
CA SER A 598 -12.63 11.02 -20.80
C SER A 598 -13.51 9.77 -20.77
N GLU A 599 -14.05 9.38 -21.93
CA GLU A 599 -14.83 8.14 -22.03
C GLU A 599 -13.99 6.92 -21.65
N GLU A 600 -12.69 6.95 -21.88
CA GLU A 600 -11.77 5.88 -21.45
C GLU A 600 -11.72 5.78 -19.91
N PHE A 601 -11.65 6.89 -19.20
CA PHE A 601 -11.65 6.89 -17.74
C PHE A 601 -12.98 6.40 -17.17
N LYS A 602 -14.10 6.83 -17.74
CA LYS A 602 -15.43 6.31 -17.39
C LYS A 602 -15.55 4.81 -17.67
N ALA A 603 -15.01 4.34 -18.81
CA ALA A 603 -15.02 2.94 -19.19
C ALA A 603 -14.23 2.07 -18.19
N PHE A 604 -13.13 2.57 -17.65
CA PHE A 604 -12.40 1.88 -16.59
C PHE A 604 -13.27 1.60 -15.36
N PHE A 605 -13.97 2.61 -14.84
CA PHE A 605 -14.85 2.40 -13.68
C PHE A 605 -16.05 1.50 -13.99
N ARG A 606 -16.63 1.62 -15.20
CA ARG A 606 -17.73 0.74 -15.64
C ARG A 606 -17.25 -0.73 -15.69
N ALA A 607 -16.05 -0.98 -16.22
CA ALA A 607 -15.47 -2.32 -16.25
C ALA A 607 -15.22 -2.89 -14.84
N LYS A 608 -14.69 -2.07 -13.91
CA LYS A 608 -14.49 -2.47 -12.51
C LYS A 608 -15.82 -2.76 -11.78
N LEU A 609 -16.85 -1.95 -12.02
CA LEU A 609 -18.19 -2.20 -11.48
C LEU A 609 -18.78 -3.51 -12.03
N ALA A 610 -18.64 -3.76 -13.33
CA ALA A 610 -19.13 -4.98 -13.96
C ALA A 610 -18.41 -6.23 -13.45
N LEU A 611 -17.08 -6.16 -13.32
CA LEU A 611 -16.26 -7.24 -12.76
C LEU A 611 -16.68 -7.57 -11.31
N LYS A 612 -16.84 -6.54 -10.48
CA LYS A 612 -17.29 -6.72 -9.11
C LYS A 612 -18.72 -7.22 -9.01
N ALA A 613 -19.61 -6.77 -9.89
CA ALA A 613 -20.97 -7.28 -9.97
C ALA A 613 -21.00 -8.79 -10.33
N LYS A 614 -20.16 -9.21 -11.26
CA LYS A 614 -19.99 -10.63 -11.62
C LYS A 614 -19.47 -11.45 -10.44
N GLN A 615 -18.47 -10.94 -9.72
CA GLN A 615 -17.89 -11.61 -8.53
C GLN A 615 -18.96 -11.92 -7.45
N TYR A 616 -19.99 -11.09 -7.34
CA TYR A 616 -21.07 -11.25 -6.37
C TYR A 616 -22.39 -11.71 -7.01
N GLU A 617 -22.34 -12.18 -8.26
CA GLU A 617 -23.51 -12.66 -9.03
C GLU A 617 -24.65 -11.64 -9.09
N LEU A 618 -24.32 -10.36 -9.16
CA LEU A 618 -25.31 -9.29 -9.22
C LEU A 618 -25.75 -9.08 -10.67
N LYS A 619 -27.08 -9.12 -10.92
CA LYS A 619 -27.67 -8.87 -12.24
C LYS A 619 -27.62 -7.39 -12.66
N LYS A 620 -27.52 -6.46 -11.68
CA LYS A 620 -27.47 -5.00 -11.89
C LYS A 620 -26.50 -4.36 -10.88
N TYR A 621 -25.72 -3.39 -11.30
CA TYR A 621 -24.83 -2.59 -10.46
C TYR A 621 -25.13 -1.09 -10.59
#